data_6ca52e1a52db49571aa6e837ccccedb4
#
_entry.id   6ca52e1a52db49571aa6e837ccccedb4
#
_cell.length_a   1.000
_cell.length_b   1.000
_cell.length_c   1.000
_cell.angle_alpha   90.00
_cell.angle_beta   90.00
_cell.angle_gamma   90.00
#
_symmetry.space_group_name_H-M   'P 1'
#
loop_
_entity.id
_entity.type
_entity.pdbx_description
1 polymer ?
#
loop_
_entity_poly.entity_id
_entity_poly.type
_entity_poly.pdbx_seq_one_letter_code
_entity_poly.pdbx_strand_id
1 'polypeptide(L)'
;MELIIKETKGYVKKEPCEQKPVFTINKDMLIKCTPNGCKKIAVPIGIKTIGRDCFTGTDVEEVILPEGIERIDPRAFANCTELKKINFPKTLNVIKDRAFLNCHLLTKVILPETLAELGDYAFYDTGIKQLVLPKRVTLVGVNVFGSIKIETIDIPKDFTLGKTMFFICQNLRTVNFEADWVTIPERCFCYCTSLTEIDISKALFIKDSAFLKCHSLSVSAIPAHTYVEACAFSETGVTDVTIEDISKIGKDAFAECRSLKKLTINVTDGLEAANGLSVPEELVRECRNLQTVIFTGHTENLSSIKRLAFKDTERLTEISLPDNICLIEDYAFYNSSIKNIRLPENLEQINDYAFAMSNLESITVPNKVTKLGKGVFNSCYKLTEAVLPESITAIPDETFLACHKLKMVHVSGISTVGDRTFYHCKALKVFDFSQIKRLENMAFAETGIHEAVFSNKLTKLQPSSFCDCKDLQTVDMSACNKLKTIPSYCFESCSKLTNVKFPSNVCKFGDGCFDSVKFDRLVITAGTRIDYHVFYKVSINELEFIDDTDEFVKTVVDILAFEGAKVGRLIIPDHMYDRFKDAISRIQ
;
A
#
# COMPACT_ATOMS: atom_id res chain seq x y z
N MET A 1 35.84 15.96 76.13
CA MET A 1 34.77 14.98 76.35
C MET A 1 34.70 14.10 75.14
N GLU A 2 35.43 12.96 75.18
CA GLU A 2 35.52 11.98 74.09
C GLU A 2 34.24 11.11 74.12
N LEU A 3 33.56 11.05 72.96
CA LEU A 3 32.37 10.19 72.81
C LEU A 3 32.84 8.90 72.10
N ILE A 4 33.01 7.83 72.86
CA ILE A 4 33.29 6.48 72.30
C ILE A 4 31.97 5.86 71.89
N ILE A 5 31.74 5.73 70.57
CA ILE A 5 30.61 4.96 70.02
C ILE A 5 31.07 3.51 69.81
N LYS A 6 30.48 2.58 70.58
CA LYS A 6 30.71 1.11 70.41
C LYS A 6 30.16 0.63 69.09
N GLU A 7 30.99 -0.06 68.29
CA GLU A 7 30.62 -0.74 67.04
C GLU A 7 29.57 -1.82 67.30
N THR A 8 28.44 -1.75 66.63
CA THR A 8 27.52 -2.85 66.39
C THR A 8 27.84 -3.46 65.01
N LYS A 9 28.22 -4.72 65.00
CA LYS A 9 28.51 -5.53 63.78
C LYS A 9 27.28 -5.53 62.86
N GLY A 10 27.46 -5.08 61.61
CA GLY A 10 26.48 -5.34 60.58
C GLY A 10 26.19 -4.18 59.59
N TYR A 11 26.87 -3.06 59.64
CA TYR A 11 26.73 -2.01 58.64
C TYR A 11 27.95 -1.96 57.75
N VAL A 12 27.77 -2.23 56.43
CA VAL A 12 28.75 -1.87 55.42
C VAL A 12 28.88 -0.34 55.46
N LYS A 13 29.98 0.17 56.01
CA LYS A 13 30.33 1.60 55.91
C LYS A 13 30.46 1.95 54.44
N LYS A 14 29.49 2.71 53.87
CA LYS A 14 29.75 3.51 52.71
C LYS A 14 30.76 4.58 53.14
N GLU A 15 31.95 4.59 52.50
CA GLU A 15 32.98 5.61 52.74
C GLU A 15 32.38 7.01 52.59
N PRO A 16 32.64 7.97 53.50
CA PRO A 16 32.24 9.37 53.35
C PRO A 16 32.96 9.95 52.12
N CYS A 17 32.24 10.67 51.29
CA CYS A 17 32.80 11.40 50.16
C CYS A 17 33.95 12.27 50.65
N GLU A 18 35.17 12.03 50.17
CA GLU A 18 36.38 12.79 50.63
C GLU A 18 36.31 14.26 50.30
N GLN A 19 35.53 14.66 49.26
CA GLN A 19 35.34 16.05 48.87
C GLN A 19 33.83 16.38 48.88
N LYS A 20 33.47 17.56 49.41
CA LYS A 20 32.09 18.05 49.42
C LYS A 20 31.66 18.48 48.01
N PRO A 21 30.37 18.33 47.66
CA PRO A 21 29.83 18.85 46.41
C PRO A 21 29.99 20.38 46.38
N VAL A 22 30.28 20.90 45.17
CA VAL A 22 30.38 22.36 44.95
C VAL A 22 29.15 22.86 44.22
N PHE A 23 28.50 23.88 44.74
CA PHE A 23 27.30 24.49 44.18
C PHE A 23 27.61 25.90 43.66
N THR A 24 27.26 26.18 42.44
CA THR A 24 27.22 27.53 41.88
C THR A 24 25.79 28.03 41.91
N ILE A 25 25.58 29.10 42.71
CA ILE A 25 24.23 29.63 42.99
C ILE A 25 24.18 31.08 42.54
N ASN A 26 23.10 31.49 41.89
CA ASN A 26 22.77 32.88 41.59
C ASN A 26 21.39 33.19 42.12
N LYS A 27 21.32 34.01 43.19
CA LYS A 27 20.10 34.29 43.96
C LYS A 27 19.47 32.98 44.50
N ASP A 28 18.29 32.58 44.01
CA ASP A 28 17.54 31.40 44.37
C ASP A 28 17.64 30.28 43.31
N MET A 29 18.55 30.41 42.33
CA MET A 29 18.79 29.42 41.26
C MET A 29 20.08 28.67 41.48
N LEU A 30 20.05 27.35 41.49
CA LEU A 30 21.22 26.48 41.44
C LEU A 30 21.66 26.33 39.97
N ILE A 31 22.73 27.01 39.57
CA ILE A 31 23.24 27.03 38.18
C ILE A 31 24.00 25.74 37.86
N LYS A 32 24.86 25.28 38.77
CA LYS A 32 25.72 24.11 38.55
C LYS A 32 25.99 23.37 39.88
N CYS A 33 25.96 22.05 39.80
CA CYS A 33 26.49 21.16 40.85
C CYS A 33 27.69 20.38 40.30
N THR A 34 28.81 20.42 41.01
CA THR A 34 29.96 19.53 40.79
C THR A 34 29.98 18.52 41.93
N PRO A 35 29.64 17.25 41.67
CA PRO A 35 29.47 16.23 42.74
C PRO A 35 30.76 15.86 43.50
N ASN A 36 31.93 15.99 42.83
CA ASN A 36 33.25 15.60 43.40
C ASN A 36 33.26 14.17 43.96
N GLY A 37 32.67 13.22 43.24
CA GLY A 37 32.55 11.82 43.68
C GLY A 37 31.41 11.52 44.66
N CYS A 38 30.67 12.53 45.14
CA CYS A 38 29.53 12.34 46.02
C CYS A 38 28.36 11.72 45.27
N LYS A 39 27.93 10.54 45.63
CA LYS A 39 26.80 9.84 45.01
C LYS A 39 25.43 10.34 45.52
N LYS A 40 25.40 10.94 46.70
CA LYS A 40 24.20 11.51 47.32
C LYS A 40 24.35 13.01 47.52
N ILE A 41 23.47 13.80 46.93
CA ILE A 41 23.49 15.26 46.96
C ILE A 41 22.22 15.78 47.64
N ALA A 42 22.36 16.60 48.68
CA ALA A 42 21.29 17.42 49.21
C ALA A 42 21.43 18.86 48.68
N VAL A 43 20.43 19.33 47.93
CA VAL A 43 20.41 20.70 47.41
C VAL A 43 20.19 21.67 48.59
N PRO A 44 20.93 22.81 48.65
CA PRO A 44 20.80 23.80 49.73
C PRO A 44 19.37 24.35 49.89
N ILE A 45 18.97 24.65 51.12
CA ILE A 45 17.70 25.29 51.41
C ILE A 45 17.71 26.73 50.86
N GLY A 46 16.55 27.22 50.40
CA GLY A 46 16.40 28.56 49.79
C GLY A 46 16.50 28.59 48.28
N ILE A 47 16.89 27.49 47.66
CA ILE A 47 16.85 27.35 46.18
C ILE A 47 15.40 27.14 45.73
N LYS A 48 14.95 27.90 44.73
CA LYS A 48 13.65 27.78 44.06
C LYS A 48 13.73 27.12 42.71
N THR A 49 14.86 27.26 42.01
CA THR A 49 15.07 26.76 40.65
C THR A 49 16.33 25.90 40.52
N ILE A 50 16.18 24.69 39.97
CA ILE A 50 17.30 23.90 39.46
C ILE A 50 17.54 24.36 38.04
N GLY A 51 18.67 25.01 37.79
CA GLY A 51 18.98 25.67 36.53
C GLY A 51 19.28 24.68 35.38
N ARG A 52 19.29 25.20 34.19
CA ARG A 52 19.61 24.47 32.94
C ARG A 52 20.94 23.73 33.06
N ASP A 53 20.96 22.47 32.66
CA ASP A 53 22.17 21.61 32.64
C ASP A 53 22.87 21.43 34.00
N CYS A 54 22.22 21.78 35.10
CA CYS A 54 22.83 21.86 36.44
C CYS A 54 23.54 20.57 36.89
N PHE A 55 22.94 19.42 36.66
CA PHE A 55 23.48 18.08 36.96
C PHE A 55 23.76 17.24 35.71
N THR A 56 23.66 17.81 34.52
CA THR A 56 23.78 17.05 33.25
C THR A 56 25.02 16.16 33.22
N GLY A 57 24.81 14.85 32.95
CA GLY A 57 25.89 13.88 32.79
C GLY A 57 26.67 13.56 34.06
N THR A 58 26.16 13.94 35.23
CA THR A 58 26.81 13.58 36.50
C THR A 58 26.50 12.13 36.91
N ASP A 59 27.38 11.54 37.72
CA ASP A 59 27.28 10.16 38.21
C ASP A 59 26.56 10.08 39.58
N VAL A 60 25.72 11.07 39.89
CA VAL A 60 24.93 11.12 41.16
C VAL A 60 23.89 9.99 41.19
N GLU A 61 23.74 9.33 42.35
CA GLU A 61 22.77 8.25 42.55
C GLU A 61 21.51 8.69 43.25
N GLU A 62 21.59 9.69 44.12
CA GLU A 62 20.46 10.23 44.89
C GLU A 62 20.55 11.75 45.00
N VAL A 63 19.45 12.44 44.69
CA VAL A 63 19.34 13.89 44.87
C VAL A 63 18.15 14.19 45.78
N ILE A 64 18.36 15.00 46.81
CA ILE A 64 17.34 15.46 47.74
C ILE A 64 17.08 16.93 47.47
N LEU A 65 15.88 17.21 46.96
CA LEU A 65 15.37 18.56 46.73
C LEU A 65 14.65 19.07 48.01
N PRO A 66 14.99 20.26 48.54
CA PRO A 66 14.28 20.84 49.67
C PRO A 66 12.89 21.34 49.27
N GLU A 67 11.99 21.47 50.25
CA GLU A 67 10.78 22.24 50.03
C GLU A 67 11.15 23.69 49.63
N GLY A 68 10.35 24.28 48.75
CA GLY A 68 10.64 25.58 48.14
C GLY A 68 11.15 25.53 46.73
N ILE A 69 11.56 24.35 46.19
CA ILE A 69 11.82 24.20 44.75
C ILE A 69 10.49 24.31 44.01
N GLU A 70 10.41 25.29 43.12
CA GLU A 70 9.25 25.58 42.28
C GLU A 70 9.43 25.12 40.82
N ARG A 71 10.71 25.03 40.38
CA ARG A 71 11.03 24.82 38.96
C ARG A 71 12.30 23.99 38.73
N ILE A 72 12.22 23.09 37.74
CA ILE A 72 13.35 22.34 37.18
C ILE A 72 13.48 22.75 35.73
N ASP A 73 14.60 23.40 35.38
CA ASP A 73 14.86 23.96 34.07
C ASP A 73 15.31 22.91 33.02
N PRO A 74 15.37 23.26 31.72
CA PRO A 74 15.68 22.31 30.68
C PRO A 74 17.01 21.58 30.93
N ARG A 75 16.95 20.24 30.76
CA ARG A 75 18.11 19.34 30.86
C ARG A 75 18.78 19.29 32.23
N ALA A 76 18.15 19.81 33.28
CA ALA A 76 18.75 19.93 34.61
C ALA A 76 19.41 18.64 35.11
N PHE A 77 18.83 17.48 34.83
CA PHE A 77 19.33 16.14 35.18
C PHE A 77 19.53 15.23 33.93
N ALA A 78 19.60 15.80 32.72
CA ALA A 78 19.75 15.01 31.53
C ALA A 78 21.04 14.15 31.55
N ASN A 79 20.94 12.91 31.08
CA ASN A 79 22.04 11.94 31.05
C ASN A 79 22.65 11.61 32.44
N CYS A 80 21.91 11.82 33.53
CA CYS A 80 22.31 11.30 34.85
C CYS A 80 21.99 9.80 34.92
N THR A 81 22.79 9.00 34.21
CA THR A 81 22.52 7.56 34.01
C THR A 81 22.52 6.76 35.30
N GLU A 82 23.23 7.23 36.33
CA GLU A 82 23.32 6.59 37.65
C GLU A 82 22.25 7.08 38.64
N LEU A 83 21.41 8.06 38.28
CA LEU A 83 20.38 8.62 39.17
C LEU A 83 19.30 7.58 39.44
N LYS A 84 19.22 7.10 40.72
CA LYS A 84 18.26 6.09 41.20
C LYS A 84 17.07 6.70 41.91
N LYS A 85 17.32 7.84 42.65
CA LYS A 85 16.31 8.48 43.53
C LYS A 85 16.36 9.98 43.44
N ILE A 86 15.20 10.57 43.32
CA ILE A 86 14.96 12.00 43.53
C ILE A 86 13.57 12.18 44.12
N ASN A 87 13.40 13.13 45.04
CA ASN A 87 12.09 13.56 45.53
C ASN A 87 11.59 14.77 44.76
N PHE A 88 10.28 14.88 44.60
CA PHE A 88 9.63 16.05 44.01
C PHE A 88 8.85 16.77 45.12
N PRO A 89 9.33 17.95 45.58
CA PRO A 89 8.70 18.67 46.67
C PRO A 89 7.30 19.19 46.32
N LYS A 90 6.45 19.39 47.31
CA LYS A 90 5.06 19.85 47.11
C LYS A 90 4.93 21.25 46.53
N THR A 91 6.03 22.02 46.51
CA THR A 91 6.11 23.35 45.89
C THR A 91 6.45 23.33 44.41
N LEU A 92 6.84 22.16 43.86
CA LEU A 92 7.24 22.03 42.48
C LEU A 92 6.04 22.22 41.54
N ASN A 93 6.17 23.19 40.64
CA ASN A 93 5.13 23.58 39.68
C ASN A 93 5.51 23.31 38.21
N VAL A 94 6.81 23.35 37.89
CA VAL A 94 7.28 23.28 36.50
C VAL A 94 8.46 22.34 36.37
N ILE A 95 8.35 21.38 35.43
CA ILE A 95 9.46 20.56 34.94
C ILE A 95 9.58 20.82 33.42
N LYS A 96 10.72 21.39 33.02
CA LYS A 96 10.99 21.81 31.62
C LYS A 96 11.57 20.68 30.77
N ASP A 97 11.80 21.01 29.49
CA ASP A 97 12.18 20.07 28.44
C ASP A 97 13.42 19.25 28.79
N ARG A 98 13.34 17.93 28.56
CA ARG A 98 14.43 16.98 28.73
C ARG A 98 15.05 16.99 30.15
N ALA A 99 14.29 17.44 31.15
CA ALA A 99 14.84 17.62 32.49
C ALA A 99 15.50 16.35 33.04
N PHE A 100 14.91 15.17 32.79
CA PHE A 100 15.41 13.85 33.20
C PHE A 100 15.68 12.91 32.02
N LEU A 101 15.95 13.46 30.85
CA LEU A 101 16.26 12.66 29.65
C LEU A 101 17.38 11.66 29.93
N ASN A 102 17.19 10.36 29.57
CA ASN A 102 18.18 9.27 29.70
C ASN A 102 18.61 8.98 31.16
N CYS A 103 17.78 9.20 32.14
CA CYS A 103 18.02 8.77 33.53
C CYS A 103 17.63 7.28 33.69
N HIS A 104 18.43 6.36 33.13
CA HIS A 104 18.06 4.95 32.99
C HIS A 104 17.85 4.19 34.28
N LEU A 105 18.43 4.61 35.41
CA LEU A 105 18.25 3.99 36.72
C LEU A 105 17.18 4.62 37.58
N LEU A 106 16.52 5.70 37.12
CA LEU A 106 15.40 6.31 37.81
C LEU A 106 14.13 5.46 37.65
N THR A 107 13.80 4.66 38.67
CA THR A 107 12.74 3.64 38.55
C THR A 107 11.39 4.06 39.14
N LYS A 108 11.37 5.08 39.99
CA LYS A 108 10.14 5.53 40.65
C LYS A 108 10.02 7.05 40.59
N VAL A 109 8.88 7.51 40.09
CA VAL A 109 8.51 8.92 40.01
C VAL A 109 7.11 9.11 40.59
N ILE A 110 6.97 10.00 41.57
CA ILE A 110 5.69 10.45 42.13
C ILE A 110 5.66 11.97 41.97
N LEU A 111 4.84 12.42 41.00
CA LEU A 111 4.71 13.85 40.71
C LEU A 111 3.76 14.53 41.68
N PRO A 112 4.07 15.76 42.16
CA PRO A 112 3.22 16.46 43.12
C PRO A 112 1.97 17.03 42.47
N GLU A 113 0.89 17.14 43.23
CA GLU A 113 -0.41 17.69 42.80
C GLU A 113 -0.35 19.18 42.37
N THR A 114 0.71 19.88 42.74
CA THR A 114 0.96 21.28 42.38
C THR A 114 1.57 21.42 40.98
N LEU A 115 1.99 20.30 40.33
CA LEU A 115 2.68 20.36 39.07
C LEU A 115 1.72 20.81 37.95
N ALA A 116 2.05 21.95 37.31
CA ALA A 116 1.24 22.55 36.26
C ALA A 116 1.84 22.37 34.86
N GLU A 117 3.16 22.16 34.77
CA GLU A 117 3.84 22.05 33.48
C GLU A 117 4.82 20.88 33.44
N LEU A 118 4.70 20.06 32.37
CA LEU A 118 5.64 19.02 31.95
C LEU A 118 6.14 19.34 30.54
N GLY A 119 7.42 19.64 30.40
CA GLY A 119 8.05 19.97 29.13
C GLY A 119 8.30 18.76 28.22
N ASP A 120 8.71 19.05 26.99
CA ASP A 120 8.98 18.02 25.98
C ASP A 120 10.10 17.06 26.44
N TYR A 121 9.87 15.74 26.26
CA TYR A 121 10.85 14.70 26.61
C TYR A 121 11.31 14.74 28.08
N ALA A 122 10.51 15.30 28.99
CA ALA A 122 10.96 15.55 30.36
C ALA A 122 11.49 14.31 31.08
N PHE A 123 10.91 13.13 30.83
CA PHE A 123 11.30 11.83 31.39
C PHE A 123 11.56 10.77 30.29
N TYR A 124 11.90 11.22 29.08
CA TYR A 124 12.13 10.29 27.96
C TYR A 124 13.33 9.38 28.22
N ASP A 125 13.16 8.09 27.89
CA ASP A 125 14.17 7.04 28.06
C ASP A 125 14.74 6.93 29.47
N THR A 126 13.82 6.94 30.45
CA THR A 126 14.13 6.67 31.84
C THR A 126 13.80 5.23 32.22
N GLY A 127 14.36 4.80 33.38
CA GLY A 127 14.09 3.47 33.93
C GLY A 127 12.76 3.34 34.67
N ILE A 128 11.83 4.29 34.55
CA ILE A 128 10.61 4.37 35.36
C ILE A 128 9.77 3.10 35.19
N LYS A 129 9.52 2.42 36.34
CA LYS A 129 8.62 1.29 36.51
C LYS A 129 7.38 1.62 37.32
N GLN A 130 7.48 2.67 38.15
CA GLN A 130 6.38 3.19 38.96
C GLN A 130 6.22 4.69 38.68
N LEU A 131 5.07 5.06 38.11
CA LEU A 131 4.72 6.44 37.81
C LEU A 131 3.36 6.76 38.48
N VAL A 132 3.31 7.83 39.28
CA VAL A 132 2.06 8.39 39.76
C VAL A 132 1.91 9.78 39.18
N LEU A 133 0.85 9.97 38.41
CA LEU A 133 0.50 11.24 37.78
C LEU A 133 -0.32 12.10 38.78
N PRO A 134 -0.15 13.43 38.76
CA PRO A 134 -1.04 14.32 39.51
C PRO A 134 -2.41 14.37 38.84
N LYS A 135 -3.44 14.78 39.59
CA LYS A 135 -4.81 14.84 39.04
C LYS A 135 -4.94 15.73 37.81
N ARG A 136 -4.15 16.80 37.74
CA ARG A 136 -4.24 17.77 36.65
C ARG A 136 -2.86 18.38 36.33
N VAL A 137 -2.54 18.45 35.06
CA VAL A 137 -1.42 19.22 34.53
C VAL A 137 -1.96 20.15 33.43
N THR A 138 -1.59 21.43 33.45
CA THR A 138 -2.16 22.43 32.54
C THR A 138 -1.45 22.41 31.16
N LEU A 139 -0.13 22.17 31.19
CA LEU A 139 0.72 22.13 29.98
C LEU A 139 1.50 20.81 29.96
N VAL A 140 1.21 20.00 28.95
CA VAL A 140 1.89 18.72 28.73
C VAL A 140 2.58 18.76 27.37
N GLY A 141 3.89 18.60 27.39
CA GLY A 141 4.72 18.54 26.19
C GLY A 141 4.59 17.22 25.43
N VAL A 142 5.38 17.09 24.38
CA VAL A 142 5.45 15.87 23.56
C VAL A 142 6.45 14.88 24.15
N ASN A 143 6.18 13.58 23.99
CA ASN A 143 7.10 12.49 24.39
C ASN A 143 7.51 12.51 25.88
N VAL A 144 6.66 13.01 26.74
CA VAL A 144 7.03 13.26 28.15
C VAL A 144 7.55 12.01 28.84
N PHE A 145 6.87 10.88 28.67
CA PHE A 145 7.19 9.58 29.24
C PHE A 145 7.50 8.52 28.17
N GLY A 146 8.03 8.94 27.01
CA GLY A 146 8.41 7.99 25.97
C GLY A 146 9.54 7.06 26.42
N SER A 147 9.49 5.80 25.99
CA SER A 147 10.50 4.77 26.26
C SER A 147 10.70 4.41 27.74
N ILE A 148 9.73 4.66 28.61
CA ILE A 148 9.81 4.23 30.03
C ILE A 148 9.42 2.75 30.20
N LYS A 149 9.67 2.18 31.39
CA LYS A 149 9.56 0.73 31.65
C LYS A 149 8.34 0.34 32.49
N ILE A 150 7.29 1.17 32.51
CA ILE A 150 6.03 0.88 33.23
C ILE A 150 5.29 -0.30 32.59
N GLU A 151 4.58 -1.08 33.42
CA GLU A 151 3.69 -2.15 32.95
C GLU A 151 2.22 -1.71 32.97
N THR A 152 1.86 -0.83 33.92
CA THR A 152 0.51 -0.29 34.07
C THR A 152 0.55 1.20 34.32
N ILE A 153 -0.50 1.90 33.88
CA ILE A 153 -0.68 3.32 34.19
C ILE A 153 -2.15 3.64 34.45
N ASP A 154 -2.40 4.37 35.53
CA ASP A 154 -3.70 4.98 35.82
C ASP A 154 -3.66 6.43 35.36
N ILE A 155 -4.61 6.82 34.51
CA ILE A 155 -4.75 8.18 34.00
C ILE A 155 -5.87 8.86 34.79
N PRO A 156 -5.55 9.87 35.64
CA PRO A 156 -6.53 10.57 36.44
C PRO A 156 -7.60 11.28 35.60
N LYS A 157 -8.79 11.47 36.19
CA LYS A 157 -9.97 11.99 35.47
C LYS A 157 -9.71 13.31 34.73
N ASP A 158 -9.00 14.24 35.34
CA ASP A 158 -8.76 15.59 34.81
C ASP A 158 -7.38 15.74 34.16
N PHE A 159 -6.64 14.63 34.00
CA PHE A 159 -5.32 14.65 33.39
C PHE A 159 -5.42 14.66 31.84
N THR A 160 -4.78 15.64 31.21
CA THR A 160 -4.73 15.74 29.76
C THR A 160 -3.53 14.96 29.20
N LEU A 161 -3.80 13.97 28.37
CA LEU A 161 -2.75 13.25 27.64
C LEU A 161 -2.06 14.16 26.62
N GLY A 162 -0.73 14.07 26.52
CA GLY A 162 0.06 14.75 25.50
C GLY A 162 0.28 13.88 24.26
N LYS A 163 0.65 14.53 23.15
CA LYS A 163 1.09 13.80 21.93
C LYS A 163 2.31 12.94 22.24
N THR A 164 2.34 11.73 21.69
CA THR A 164 3.46 10.78 21.84
C THR A 164 3.83 10.49 23.31
N MET A 165 2.94 10.75 24.26
CA MET A 165 3.28 10.78 25.69
C MET A 165 3.92 9.49 26.18
N PHE A 166 3.44 8.32 25.75
CA PHE A 166 3.94 6.99 26.11
C PHE A 166 4.53 6.26 24.89
N PHE A 167 5.11 7.01 23.94
CA PHE A 167 5.72 6.45 22.74
C PHE A 167 6.83 5.43 23.07
N ILE A 168 6.79 4.25 22.45
CA ILE A 168 7.76 3.15 22.65
C ILE A 168 7.80 2.62 24.11
N CYS A 169 6.72 2.74 24.88
CA CYS A 169 6.63 2.09 26.19
C CYS A 169 6.37 0.58 26.01
N GLN A 170 7.40 -0.16 25.61
CA GLN A 170 7.29 -1.57 25.17
C GLN A 170 6.83 -2.53 26.26
N ASN A 171 6.98 -2.16 27.55
CA ASN A 171 6.53 -2.99 28.68
C ASN A 171 5.09 -2.71 29.10
N LEU A 172 4.49 -1.60 28.63
CA LEU A 172 3.15 -1.18 29.02
C LEU A 172 2.10 -2.20 28.55
N ARG A 173 1.33 -2.75 29.48
CA ARG A 173 0.31 -3.77 29.25
C ARG A 173 -1.11 -3.25 29.44
N THR A 174 -1.31 -2.39 30.45
CA THR A 174 -2.64 -1.92 30.84
C THR A 174 -2.66 -0.41 31.00
N VAL A 175 -3.69 0.22 30.45
CA VAL A 175 -3.99 1.66 30.64
C VAL A 175 -5.40 1.78 31.20
N ASN A 176 -5.52 2.39 32.38
CA ASN A 176 -6.79 2.63 33.07
C ASN A 176 -7.16 4.10 32.98
N PHE A 177 -8.39 4.41 32.55
CA PHE A 177 -8.92 5.78 32.54
C PHE A 177 -9.94 5.96 33.65
N GLU A 178 -9.73 6.97 34.51
CA GLU A 178 -10.73 7.41 35.52
C GLU A 178 -11.79 8.33 34.91
N ALA A 179 -11.52 8.94 33.75
CA ALA A 179 -12.43 9.85 33.04
C ALA A 179 -13.62 9.13 32.41
N ASP A 180 -14.75 9.84 32.28
CA ASP A 180 -15.94 9.34 31.58
C ASP A 180 -15.80 9.44 30.03
N TRP A 181 -15.03 10.44 29.54
CA TRP A 181 -14.74 10.67 28.13
C TRP A 181 -13.27 11.00 27.92
N VAL A 182 -12.66 10.39 26.92
CA VAL A 182 -11.21 10.49 26.68
C VAL A 182 -10.95 10.85 25.22
N THR A 183 -9.98 11.74 25.00
CA THR A 183 -9.28 11.90 23.73
C THR A 183 -7.92 11.23 23.84
N ILE A 184 -7.63 10.28 22.96
CA ILE A 184 -6.31 9.63 22.86
C ILE A 184 -5.51 10.37 21.78
N PRO A 185 -4.47 11.13 22.14
CA PRO A 185 -3.75 11.98 21.23
C PRO A 185 -2.93 11.21 20.17
N GLU A 186 -2.48 11.95 19.19
CA GLU A 186 -1.59 11.48 18.13
C GLU A 186 -0.38 10.71 18.71
N ARG A 187 -0.21 9.46 18.23
CA ARG A 187 0.89 8.55 18.59
C ARG A 187 1.08 8.33 20.11
N CYS A 188 0.05 8.56 20.92
CA CYS A 188 0.18 8.54 22.37
C CYS A 188 0.76 7.21 22.90
N PHE A 189 0.30 6.08 22.34
CA PHE A 189 0.75 4.72 22.69
C PHE A 189 1.43 4.01 21.52
N CYS A 190 1.88 4.75 20.54
CA CYS A 190 2.54 4.18 19.36
C CYS A 190 3.79 3.37 19.75
N TYR A 191 3.95 2.16 19.22
CA TYR A 191 4.99 1.17 19.59
C TYR A 191 4.91 0.65 21.03
N CYS A 192 3.77 0.72 21.71
CA CYS A 192 3.55 -0.01 22.96
C CYS A 192 3.25 -1.49 22.66
N THR A 193 4.27 -2.23 22.27
CA THR A 193 4.13 -3.59 21.70
C THR A 193 3.53 -4.62 22.63
N SER A 194 3.60 -4.41 23.94
CA SER A 194 2.99 -5.29 24.96
C SER A 194 1.61 -4.84 25.44
N LEU A 195 1.08 -3.72 24.93
CA LEU A 195 -0.23 -3.21 25.36
C LEU A 195 -1.32 -4.20 24.95
N THR A 196 -2.03 -4.73 25.96
CA THR A 196 -3.13 -5.70 25.77
C THR A 196 -4.47 -5.17 26.19
N GLU A 197 -4.50 -4.31 27.20
CA GLU A 197 -5.72 -3.84 27.86
C GLU A 197 -5.81 -2.33 27.86
N ILE A 198 -6.85 -1.82 27.22
CA ILE A 198 -7.25 -0.42 27.25
C ILE A 198 -8.76 -0.32 26.99
N ASP A 199 -9.48 0.38 27.83
CA ASP A 199 -10.91 0.63 27.64
C ASP A 199 -11.14 1.80 26.71
N ILE A 200 -11.45 1.52 25.44
CA ILE A 200 -11.79 2.54 24.43
C ILE A 200 -13.28 2.87 24.38
N SER A 201 -14.12 2.22 25.20
CA SER A 201 -15.56 2.50 25.23
C SER A 201 -15.91 3.94 25.59
N LYS A 202 -14.97 4.62 26.25
CA LYS A 202 -15.07 6.04 26.65
C LYS A 202 -14.35 6.99 25.67
N ALA A 203 -13.74 6.48 24.59
CA ALA A 203 -13.00 7.32 23.66
C ALA A 203 -13.94 8.08 22.74
N LEU A 204 -13.84 9.41 22.72
CA LEU A 204 -14.49 10.26 21.73
C LEU A 204 -13.64 10.40 20.46
N PHE A 205 -12.34 10.58 20.64
CA PHE A 205 -11.37 10.72 19.57
C PHE A 205 -10.16 9.84 19.81
N ILE A 206 -9.84 9.01 18.84
CA ILE A 206 -8.58 8.27 18.75
C ILE A 206 -7.83 8.87 17.56
N LYS A 207 -6.79 9.66 17.88
CA LYS A 207 -6.07 10.48 16.92
C LYS A 207 -5.09 9.65 16.09
N ASP A 208 -4.49 10.30 15.08
CA ASP A 208 -3.56 9.67 14.13
C ASP A 208 -2.52 8.78 14.82
N SER A 209 -2.38 7.54 14.33
CA SER A 209 -1.38 6.56 14.79
C SER A 209 -1.38 6.29 16.30
N ALA A 210 -2.48 6.54 17.02
CA ALA A 210 -2.50 6.48 18.49
C ALA A 210 -2.01 5.14 19.05
N PHE A 211 -2.35 4.02 18.38
CA PHE A 211 -1.97 2.65 18.75
C PHE A 211 -1.14 1.95 17.65
N LEU A 212 -0.54 2.71 16.74
CA LEU A 212 0.29 2.14 15.68
C LEU A 212 1.35 1.20 16.28
N LYS A 213 1.42 -0.04 15.76
CA LYS A 213 2.35 -1.10 16.19
C LYS A 213 2.18 -1.58 17.64
N CYS A 214 0.98 -1.45 18.19
CA CYS A 214 0.62 -2.14 19.43
C CYS A 214 0.26 -3.61 19.13
N HIS A 215 1.24 -4.43 18.80
CA HIS A 215 1.04 -5.79 18.27
C HIS A 215 0.25 -6.74 19.18
N SER A 216 0.19 -6.46 20.48
CA SER A 216 -0.58 -7.27 21.44
C SER A 216 -1.99 -6.73 21.70
N LEU A 217 -2.31 -5.52 21.22
CA LEU A 217 -3.58 -4.86 21.49
C LEU A 217 -4.69 -5.52 20.69
N SER A 218 -5.74 -5.94 21.39
CA SER A 218 -6.96 -6.47 20.79
C SER A 218 -8.17 -5.70 21.32
N VAL A 219 -8.90 -5.07 20.41
CA VAL A 219 -10.19 -4.44 20.67
C VAL A 219 -11.26 -5.17 19.88
N SER A 220 -12.43 -5.42 20.49
CA SER A 220 -13.50 -6.18 19.84
C SER A 220 -14.51 -5.28 19.11
N ALA A 221 -14.59 -4.00 19.49
CA ALA A 221 -15.48 -3.05 18.84
C ALA A 221 -14.92 -1.62 18.89
N ILE A 222 -15.25 -0.84 17.87
CA ILE A 222 -15.10 0.62 17.85
C ILE A 222 -16.50 1.20 18.04
N PRO A 223 -16.76 1.90 19.15
CA PRO A 223 -18.09 2.42 19.47
C PRO A 223 -18.57 3.47 18.44
N ALA A 224 -19.88 3.54 18.23
CA ALA A 224 -20.48 4.45 17.25
C ALA A 224 -20.21 5.94 17.49
N HIS A 225 -19.90 6.32 18.74
CA HIS A 225 -19.55 7.71 19.08
C HIS A 225 -18.08 8.06 18.85
N THR A 226 -17.20 7.07 18.58
CA THR A 226 -15.75 7.23 18.52
C THR A 226 -15.28 7.62 17.11
N TYR A 227 -14.60 8.76 17.01
CA TYR A 227 -13.89 9.17 15.81
C TYR A 227 -12.48 8.57 15.80
N VAL A 228 -12.15 7.83 14.77
CA VAL A 228 -10.86 7.16 14.58
C VAL A 228 -10.13 7.80 13.41
N GLU A 229 -8.99 8.43 13.67
CA GLU A 229 -8.16 9.04 12.64
C GLU A 229 -7.24 8.03 11.94
N ALA A 230 -6.41 8.52 11.02
CA ALA A 230 -5.57 7.67 10.18
C ALA A 230 -4.62 6.78 11.00
N CYS A 231 -4.39 5.55 10.52
CA CYS A 231 -3.45 4.57 11.09
C CYS A 231 -3.66 4.25 12.58
N ALA A 232 -4.81 4.63 13.19
CA ALA A 232 -4.96 4.61 14.64
C ALA A 232 -4.75 3.22 15.26
N PHE A 233 -5.17 2.15 14.59
CA PHE A 233 -4.98 0.75 14.98
C PHE A 233 -4.13 -0.05 14.00
N SER A 234 -3.37 0.62 13.12
CA SER A 234 -2.50 -0.07 12.16
C SER A 234 -1.46 -0.93 12.88
N GLU A 235 -1.19 -2.12 12.35
CA GLU A 235 -0.26 -3.11 12.91
C GLU A 235 -0.58 -3.52 14.37
N THR A 236 -1.87 -3.55 14.74
CA THR A 236 -2.30 -4.06 16.07
C THR A 236 -2.60 -5.55 16.04
N GLY A 237 -2.84 -6.12 17.25
CA GLY A 237 -3.14 -7.54 17.44
C GLY A 237 -4.61 -7.91 17.30
N VAL A 238 -5.46 -7.04 16.79
CA VAL A 238 -6.92 -7.29 16.66
C VAL A 238 -7.19 -8.54 15.84
N THR A 239 -8.13 -9.37 16.33
CA THR A 239 -8.53 -10.64 15.67
C THR A 239 -9.91 -10.57 15.05
N ASP A 240 -10.87 -10.03 15.79
CA ASP A 240 -12.26 -9.84 15.39
C ASP A 240 -12.66 -8.44 15.84
N VAL A 241 -13.10 -7.59 14.91
CA VAL A 241 -13.49 -6.22 15.24
C VAL A 241 -14.82 -5.84 14.59
N THR A 242 -15.66 -5.15 15.37
CA THR A 242 -16.88 -4.52 14.88
C THR A 242 -16.69 -3.01 14.85
N ILE A 243 -16.87 -2.40 13.70
CA ILE A 243 -16.96 -0.95 13.52
C ILE A 243 -18.44 -0.59 13.60
N GLU A 244 -18.85 0.11 14.67
CA GLU A 244 -20.26 0.44 14.88
C GLU A 244 -20.74 1.64 14.06
N ASP A 245 -19.83 2.46 13.54
CA ASP A 245 -20.13 3.56 12.62
C ASP A 245 -18.95 3.79 11.66
N ILE A 246 -19.12 3.33 10.41
CA ILE A 246 -18.08 3.44 9.39
C ILE A 246 -17.79 4.90 8.99
N SER A 247 -18.75 5.82 9.19
CA SER A 247 -18.59 7.24 8.82
C SER A 247 -17.49 7.96 9.62
N LYS A 248 -17.08 7.40 10.77
CA LYS A 248 -16.11 7.98 11.70
C LYS A 248 -14.73 7.36 11.62
N ILE A 249 -14.51 6.48 10.63
CA ILE A 249 -13.26 5.72 10.50
C ILE A 249 -12.38 6.35 9.42
N GLY A 250 -11.16 6.67 9.80
CA GLY A 250 -10.15 7.23 8.91
C GLY A 250 -9.43 6.19 8.05
N LYS A 251 -8.60 6.71 7.16
CA LYS A 251 -7.72 5.95 6.27
C LYS A 251 -6.74 5.07 7.07
N ASP A 252 -6.38 3.88 6.53
CA ASP A 252 -5.41 2.94 7.13
C ASP A 252 -5.73 2.52 8.57
N ALA A 253 -6.96 2.73 9.04
CA ALA A 253 -7.28 2.59 10.47
C ALA A 253 -6.89 1.22 11.05
N PHE A 254 -7.02 0.14 10.28
CA PHE A 254 -6.65 -1.23 10.63
C PHE A 254 -5.68 -1.87 9.64
N ALA A 255 -4.90 -1.07 8.90
CA ALA A 255 -3.92 -1.60 7.96
C ALA A 255 -2.89 -2.50 8.66
N GLU A 256 -2.44 -3.55 7.97
CA GLU A 256 -1.40 -4.49 8.45
C GLU A 256 -1.74 -5.19 9.78
N CYS A 257 -3.02 -5.23 10.18
CA CYS A 257 -3.46 -6.03 11.32
C CYS A 257 -3.39 -7.52 10.96
N ARG A 258 -2.21 -8.11 11.09
CA ARG A 258 -1.92 -9.48 10.63
C ARG A 258 -2.66 -10.57 11.40
N SER A 259 -3.24 -10.25 12.55
CA SER A 259 -4.07 -11.17 13.35
C SER A 259 -5.55 -11.10 13.00
N LEU A 260 -5.99 -10.09 12.23
CA LEU A 260 -7.39 -9.82 11.93
C LEU A 260 -7.96 -10.95 11.05
N LYS A 261 -9.04 -11.58 11.53
CA LYS A 261 -9.76 -12.68 10.84
C LYS A 261 -11.15 -12.27 10.41
N LYS A 262 -11.81 -11.45 11.22
CA LYS A 262 -13.20 -11.03 10.98
C LYS A 262 -13.35 -9.53 11.18
N LEU A 263 -14.00 -8.88 10.20
CA LEU A 263 -14.38 -7.48 10.25
C LEU A 263 -15.90 -7.37 10.07
N THR A 264 -16.57 -6.72 11.02
CA THR A 264 -17.97 -6.33 10.87
C THR A 264 -18.05 -4.83 10.73
N ILE A 265 -18.70 -4.37 9.68
CA ILE A 265 -18.87 -2.94 9.35
C ILE A 265 -20.34 -2.60 9.47
N ASN A 266 -20.71 -1.80 10.46
CA ASN A 266 -22.04 -1.25 10.57
C ASN A 266 -22.12 0.09 9.82
N VAL A 267 -23.09 0.17 8.92
CA VAL A 267 -23.39 1.36 8.13
C VAL A 267 -24.55 2.10 8.80
N THR A 268 -24.33 3.32 9.18
CA THR A 268 -25.33 4.17 9.85
C THR A 268 -26.31 4.79 8.86
N ASP A 269 -27.30 5.50 9.34
CA ASP A 269 -28.36 6.15 8.54
C ASP A 269 -27.86 7.25 7.59
N GLY A 270 -26.57 7.68 7.73
CA GLY A 270 -25.89 8.53 6.76
C GLY A 270 -26.43 9.96 6.64
N LEU A 271 -27.19 10.44 7.62
CA LEU A 271 -27.82 11.77 7.62
C LEU A 271 -26.83 12.94 7.38
N GLU A 272 -25.54 12.72 7.61
CA GLU A 272 -24.50 13.75 7.41
C GLU A 272 -23.68 13.57 6.11
N ALA A 273 -23.91 12.50 5.33
CA ALA A 273 -23.11 12.19 4.14
C ALA A 273 -23.83 12.55 2.83
N ALA A 274 -23.64 13.76 2.34
CA ALA A 274 -24.27 14.26 1.10
C ALA A 274 -23.94 13.40 -0.16
N ASN A 275 -22.85 12.59 -0.14
CA ASN A 275 -22.38 11.77 -1.27
C ASN A 275 -22.43 10.26 -0.99
N GLY A 276 -23.15 9.83 0.05
CA GLY A 276 -23.15 8.45 0.54
C GLY A 276 -21.89 8.11 1.35
N LEU A 277 -21.98 7.03 2.12
CA LEU A 277 -20.86 6.50 2.92
C LEU A 277 -19.92 5.68 2.06
N SER A 278 -18.71 5.50 2.52
CA SER A 278 -17.68 4.72 1.83
C SER A 278 -16.95 3.80 2.81
N VAL A 279 -16.51 2.64 2.32
CA VAL A 279 -15.42 1.91 2.99
C VAL A 279 -14.14 2.73 2.84
N PRO A 280 -13.48 3.13 3.93
CA PRO A 280 -12.31 4.02 3.88
C PRO A 280 -11.15 3.48 3.06
N GLU A 281 -10.33 4.41 2.56
CA GLU A 281 -9.08 4.09 1.86
C GLU A 281 -8.16 3.27 2.78
N GLU A 282 -7.59 2.19 2.23
CA GLU A 282 -6.61 1.32 2.90
C GLU A 282 -7.09 0.71 4.23
N LEU A 283 -8.41 0.66 4.49
CA LEU A 283 -8.99 0.30 5.79
C LEU A 283 -8.34 -0.95 6.42
N VAL A 284 -8.21 -2.03 5.64
CA VAL A 284 -7.62 -3.31 6.06
C VAL A 284 -6.54 -3.80 5.08
N ARG A 285 -5.81 -2.86 4.47
CA ARG A 285 -4.68 -3.16 3.58
C ARG A 285 -3.67 -4.07 4.30
N GLU A 286 -3.22 -5.13 3.62
CA GLU A 286 -2.27 -6.14 4.15
C GLU A 286 -2.75 -6.90 5.40
N CYS A 287 -4.06 -6.92 5.67
CA CYS A 287 -4.62 -7.84 6.66
C CYS A 287 -4.68 -9.26 6.10
N ARG A 288 -3.52 -9.89 5.93
CA ARG A 288 -3.33 -11.15 5.19
C ARG A 288 -4.13 -12.33 5.75
N ASN A 289 -4.55 -12.27 7.02
CA ASN A 289 -5.35 -13.31 7.67
C ASN A 289 -6.85 -13.04 7.68
N LEU A 290 -7.32 -11.92 7.13
CA LEU A 290 -8.74 -11.58 7.07
C LEU A 290 -9.49 -12.61 6.21
N GLN A 291 -10.52 -13.23 6.82
CA GLN A 291 -11.31 -14.29 6.20
C GLN A 291 -12.74 -13.86 5.91
N THR A 292 -13.30 -13.00 6.78
CA THR A 292 -14.71 -12.64 6.74
C THR A 292 -14.90 -11.14 6.88
N VAL A 293 -15.68 -10.56 5.98
CA VAL A 293 -16.17 -9.18 6.06
C VAL A 293 -17.70 -9.21 6.02
N ILE A 294 -18.34 -8.56 6.99
CA ILE A 294 -19.80 -8.52 7.11
C ILE A 294 -20.23 -7.05 7.13
N PHE A 295 -21.16 -6.68 6.25
CA PHE A 295 -21.82 -5.38 6.28
C PHE A 295 -23.18 -5.52 6.97
N THR A 296 -23.51 -4.58 7.87
CA THR A 296 -24.76 -4.57 8.64
C THR A 296 -25.35 -3.15 8.69
N GLY A 297 -26.56 -2.99 9.23
CA GLY A 297 -27.22 -1.69 9.36
C GLY A 297 -27.78 -1.18 8.03
N HIS A 298 -27.69 0.10 7.80
CA HIS A 298 -28.20 0.82 6.63
C HIS A 298 -27.28 0.70 5.42
N THR A 299 -27.06 -0.54 4.96
CA THR A 299 -26.11 -0.83 3.88
C THR A 299 -26.47 -0.14 2.55
N GLU A 300 -27.72 0.29 2.37
CA GLU A 300 -28.19 1.08 1.25
C GLU A 300 -27.50 2.47 1.15
N ASN A 301 -26.91 2.95 2.24
CA ASN A 301 -26.19 4.23 2.27
C ASN A 301 -24.72 4.07 1.86
N LEU A 302 -24.20 2.85 1.72
CA LEU A 302 -22.82 2.63 1.31
C LEU A 302 -22.68 2.71 -0.21
N SER A 303 -21.98 3.73 -0.71
CA SER A 303 -21.87 4.04 -2.13
C SER A 303 -20.57 3.60 -2.78
N SER A 304 -19.49 3.44 -2.02
CA SER A 304 -18.18 3.11 -2.63
C SER A 304 -17.23 2.32 -1.73
N ILE A 305 -16.35 1.58 -2.39
CA ILE A 305 -15.15 0.97 -1.80
C ILE A 305 -13.95 1.81 -2.25
N LYS A 306 -13.27 2.43 -1.29
CA LYS A 306 -12.16 3.33 -1.59
C LYS A 306 -10.88 2.58 -1.96
N ARG A 307 -9.92 3.35 -2.47
CA ARG A 307 -8.62 2.86 -2.95
C ARG A 307 -7.94 1.96 -1.90
N LEU A 308 -7.41 0.80 -2.35
CA LEU A 308 -6.63 -0.15 -1.53
C LEU A 308 -7.38 -0.73 -0.30
N ALA A 309 -8.69 -0.54 -0.14
CA ALA A 309 -9.44 -0.86 1.08
C ALA A 309 -9.24 -2.31 1.57
N PHE A 310 -9.19 -3.28 0.65
CA PHE A 310 -9.01 -4.71 0.91
C PHE A 310 -7.78 -5.29 0.18
N LYS A 311 -6.79 -4.44 -0.14
CA LYS A 311 -5.57 -4.89 -0.80
C LYS A 311 -4.79 -5.89 0.07
N ASP A 312 -4.21 -6.93 -0.56
CA ASP A 312 -3.39 -7.97 0.08
C ASP A 312 -4.13 -8.73 1.20
N THR A 313 -5.44 -8.95 1.04
CA THR A 313 -6.25 -9.80 1.93
C THR A 313 -6.20 -11.26 1.44
N GLU A 314 -5.06 -11.92 1.66
CA GLU A 314 -4.69 -13.21 1.06
C GLU A 314 -5.57 -14.39 1.52
N ARG A 315 -6.45 -14.22 2.53
CA ARG A 315 -7.39 -15.25 3.01
C ARG A 315 -8.86 -14.88 2.86
N LEU A 316 -9.16 -13.69 2.33
CA LEU A 316 -10.55 -13.28 2.05
C LEU A 316 -11.01 -13.94 0.75
N THR A 317 -11.75 -15.05 0.88
CA THR A 317 -12.19 -15.85 -0.27
C THR A 317 -13.54 -15.44 -0.81
N GLU A 318 -14.38 -14.82 0.01
CA GLU A 318 -15.72 -14.37 -0.32
C GLU A 318 -16.04 -13.06 0.38
N ILE A 319 -16.81 -12.22 -0.28
CA ILE A 319 -17.36 -10.98 0.27
C ILE A 319 -18.70 -10.68 -0.41
N SER A 320 -19.71 -10.35 0.39
CA SER A 320 -21.01 -9.89 -0.12
C SER A 320 -21.04 -8.37 -0.06
N LEU A 321 -20.99 -7.72 -1.22
CA LEU A 321 -21.05 -6.27 -1.32
C LEU A 321 -22.51 -5.78 -1.25
N PRO A 322 -22.78 -4.67 -0.55
CA PRO A 322 -24.07 -3.99 -0.57
C PRO A 322 -24.49 -3.54 -1.99
N ASP A 323 -25.81 -3.64 -2.28
CA ASP A 323 -26.34 -3.42 -3.63
C ASP A 323 -26.20 -1.97 -4.14
N ASN A 324 -26.05 -0.98 -3.26
CA ASN A 324 -25.94 0.43 -3.62
C ASN A 324 -24.51 0.93 -3.90
N ILE A 325 -23.53 0.05 -3.82
CA ILE A 325 -22.17 0.42 -4.23
C ILE A 325 -22.18 0.71 -5.74
N CYS A 326 -21.82 1.95 -6.10
CA CYS A 326 -21.70 2.42 -7.48
C CYS A 326 -20.25 2.56 -7.96
N LEU A 327 -19.27 2.57 -7.03
CA LEU A 327 -17.86 2.77 -7.34
C LEU A 327 -16.95 1.81 -6.57
N ILE A 328 -16.05 1.13 -7.29
CA ILE A 328 -14.91 0.40 -6.73
C ILE A 328 -13.65 1.09 -7.23
N GLU A 329 -12.89 1.67 -6.31
CA GLU A 329 -11.70 2.47 -6.63
C GLU A 329 -10.45 1.62 -6.89
N ASP A 330 -9.33 2.29 -7.22
CA ASP A 330 -8.08 1.66 -7.63
C ASP A 330 -7.55 0.67 -6.59
N TYR A 331 -7.14 -0.51 -7.07
CA TYR A 331 -6.53 -1.56 -6.25
C TYR A 331 -7.39 -2.03 -5.07
N ALA A 332 -8.70 -1.77 -5.03
CA ALA A 332 -9.56 -2.02 -3.87
C ALA A 332 -9.49 -3.47 -3.36
N PHE A 333 -9.41 -4.46 -4.25
CA PHE A 333 -9.28 -5.89 -3.96
C PHE A 333 -8.02 -6.51 -4.58
N TYR A 334 -6.99 -5.69 -4.84
CA TYR A 334 -5.73 -6.16 -5.41
C TYR A 334 -5.09 -7.25 -4.54
N ASN A 335 -4.64 -8.35 -5.17
CA ASN A 335 -4.01 -9.49 -4.50
C ASN A 335 -4.88 -10.06 -3.35
N SER A 336 -6.20 -10.08 -3.52
CA SER A 336 -7.13 -10.76 -2.62
C SER A 336 -7.30 -12.23 -3.01
N SER A 337 -7.78 -13.07 -2.08
CA SER A 337 -8.08 -14.48 -2.39
C SER A 337 -9.53 -14.71 -2.86
N ILE A 338 -10.25 -13.64 -3.19
CA ILE A 338 -11.64 -13.74 -3.64
C ILE A 338 -11.72 -14.63 -4.87
N LYS A 339 -12.57 -15.67 -4.78
CA LYS A 339 -12.80 -16.64 -5.86
C LYS A 339 -14.03 -16.28 -6.69
N ASN A 340 -15.11 -15.94 -6.00
CA ASN A 340 -16.38 -15.56 -6.58
C ASN A 340 -16.88 -14.29 -5.89
N ILE A 341 -17.34 -13.35 -6.66
CA ILE A 341 -17.94 -12.12 -6.16
C ILE A 341 -19.14 -11.77 -7.02
N ARG A 342 -20.27 -11.50 -6.37
CA ARG A 342 -21.39 -10.84 -7.03
C ARG A 342 -21.16 -9.34 -6.96
N LEU A 343 -20.95 -8.72 -8.11
CA LEU A 343 -20.87 -7.28 -8.19
C LEU A 343 -22.27 -6.65 -8.07
N PRO A 344 -22.41 -5.52 -7.37
CA PRO A 344 -23.68 -4.83 -7.19
C PRO A 344 -24.31 -4.37 -8.50
N GLU A 345 -25.62 -4.51 -8.65
CA GLU A 345 -26.34 -4.10 -9.87
C GLU A 345 -26.32 -2.57 -10.12
N ASN A 346 -26.05 -1.78 -9.07
CA ASN A 346 -25.91 -0.33 -9.16
C ASN A 346 -24.47 0.12 -9.46
N LEU A 347 -23.53 -0.81 -9.64
CA LEU A 347 -22.14 -0.49 -9.94
C LEU A 347 -22.02 0.20 -11.30
N GLU A 348 -21.43 1.40 -11.32
CA GLU A 348 -21.23 2.24 -12.51
C GLU A 348 -19.79 2.27 -12.98
N GLN A 349 -18.83 2.11 -12.05
CA GLN A 349 -17.42 2.25 -12.33
C GLN A 349 -16.56 1.29 -11.51
N ILE A 350 -15.59 0.67 -12.19
CA ILE A 350 -14.51 -0.12 -11.59
C ILE A 350 -13.20 0.51 -12.05
N ASN A 351 -12.37 0.97 -11.12
CA ASN A 351 -11.13 1.68 -11.41
C ASN A 351 -9.93 0.75 -11.62
N ASP A 352 -8.75 1.36 -11.78
CA ASP A 352 -7.53 0.68 -12.18
C ASP A 352 -7.11 -0.42 -11.20
N TYR A 353 -6.79 -1.61 -11.75
CA TYR A 353 -6.30 -2.77 -11.01
C TYR A 353 -7.17 -3.22 -9.84
N ALA A 354 -8.46 -2.87 -9.82
CA ALA A 354 -9.35 -3.10 -8.68
C ALA A 354 -9.39 -4.56 -8.21
N PHE A 355 -9.33 -5.53 -9.10
CA PHE A 355 -9.31 -6.96 -8.82
C PHE A 355 -8.04 -7.67 -9.31
N ALA A 356 -7.01 -6.92 -9.69
CA ALA A 356 -5.78 -7.52 -10.21
C ALA A 356 -5.14 -8.47 -9.19
N MET A 357 -4.49 -9.54 -9.68
CA MET A 357 -3.87 -10.61 -8.88
C MET A 357 -4.84 -11.36 -7.94
N SER A 358 -6.16 -11.16 -8.09
CA SER A 358 -7.13 -11.91 -7.29
C SER A 358 -7.28 -13.37 -7.75
N ASN A 359 -7.89 -14.20 -6.90
CA ASN A 359 -8.15 -15.61 -7.21
C ASN A 359 -9.47 -15.86 -7.95
N LEU A 360 -10.07 -14.84 -8.58
CA LEU A 360 -11.33 -14.95 -9.31
C LEU A 360 -11.32 -16.13 -10.29
N GLU A 361 -12.37 -16.95 -10.25
CA GLU A 361 -12.58 -18.07 -11.16
C GLU A 361 -13.50 -17.69 -12.33
N SER A 362 -14.48 -16.82 -12.07
CA SER A 362 -15.35 -16.21 -13.07
C SER A 362 -15.76 -14.80 -12.62
N ILE A 363 -16.18 -13.95 -13.55
CA ILE A 363 -16.70 -12.63 -13.26
C ILE A 363 -17.80 -12.21 -14.23
N THR A 364 -18.87 -11.64 -13.71
CA THR A 364 -19.91 -10.96 -14.49
C THR A 364 -19.95 -9.50 -14.07
N VAL A 365 -19.64 -8.61 -15.00
CA VAL A 365 -19.71 -7.16 -14.79
C VAL A 365 -21.11 -6.67 -15.09
N PRO A 366 -21.78 -5.95 -14.14
CA PRO A 366 -23.16 -5.51 -14.29
C PRO A 366 -23.38 -4.52 -15.44
N ASN A 367 -24.61 -4.50 -15.96
CA ASN A 367 -24.96 -3.68 -17.14
C ASN A 367 -24.87 -2.17 -16.94
N LYS A 368 -24.90 -1.69 -15.69
CA LYS A 368 -24.74 -0.26 -15.38
C LYS A 368 -23.27 0.21 -15.42
N VAL A 369 -22.32 -0.71 -15.44
CA VAL A 369 -20.91 -0.33 -15.53
C VAL A 369 -20.63 0.28 -16.90
N THR A 370 -20.29 1.56 -16.91
CA THR A 370 -19.94 2.32 -18.12
C THR A 370 -18.45 2.64 -18.20
N LYS A 371 -17.73 2.49 -17.09
CA LYS A 371 -16.30 2.77 -17.02
C LYS A 371 -15.56 1.62 -16.35
N LEU A 372 -14.62 1.05 -17.09
CA LEU A 372 -13.68 0.04 -16.64
C LEU A 372 -12.27 0.62 -16.69
N GLY A 373 -11.52 0.50 -15.61
CA GLY A 373 -10.14 0.99 -15.51
C GLY A 373 -9.12 0.08 -16.18
N LYS A 374 -7.88 0.53 -16.21
CA LYS A 374 -6.74 -0.24 -16.67
C LYS A 374 -6.50 -1.45 -15.77
N GLY A 375 -6.17 -2.62 -16.36
CA GLY A 375 -5.70 -3.78 -15.61
C GLY A 375 -6.66 -4.34 -14.57
N VAL A 376 -7.98 -4.09 -14.68
CA VAL A 376 -8.95 -4.46 -13.63
C VAL A 376 -8.84 -5.90 -13.19
N PHE A 377 -8.61 -6.84 -14.11
CA PHE A 377 -8.44 -8.28 -13.86
C PHE A 377 -7.03 -8.77 -14.21
N ASN A 378 -6.05 -7.88 -14.26
CA ASN A 378 -4.66 -8.23 -14.55
C ASN A 378 -4.16 -9.34 -13.61
N SER A 379 -3.50 -10.36 -14.17
CA SER A 379 -2.92 -11.48 -13.41
C SER A 379 -3.92 -12.27 -12.54
N CYS A 380 -5.20 -12.28 -12.93
CA CYS A 380 -6.19 -13.20 -12.34
C CYS A 380 -5.94 -14.62 -12.89
N TYR A 381 -4.93 -15.30 -12.36
CA TYR A 381 -4.41 -16.58 -12.90
C TYR A 381 -5.42 -17.72 -12.90
N LYS A 382 -6.51 -17.60 -12.12
CA LYS A 382 -7.57 -18.63 -12.02
C LYS A 382 -8.78 -18.31 -12.88
N LEU A 383 -8.90 -17.09 -13.40
CA LEU A 383 -10.04 -16.63 -14.17
C LEU A 383 -10.20 -17.46 -15.44
N THR A 384 -11.37 -18.09 -15.59
CA THR A 384 -11.70 -18.93 -16.75
C THR A 384 -12.68 -18.28 -17.71
N GLU A 385 -13.55 -17.40 -17.18
CA GLU A 385 -14.63 -16.78 -17.93
C GLU A 385 -14.90 -15.36 -17.41
N ALA A 386 -15.16 -14.43 -18.31
CA ALA A 386 -15.56 -13.06 -18.01
C ALA A 386 -16.75 -12.64 -18.90
N VAL A 387 -17.74 -11.97 -18.30
CA VAL A 387 -18.86 -11.36 -19.00
C VAL A 387 -18.78 -9.86 -18.84
N LEU A 388 -18.64 -9.13 -19.94
CA LEU A 388 -18.64 -7.66 -19.97
C LEU A 388 -19.96 -7.13 -20.51
N PRO A 389 -20.49 -6.03 -19.98
CA PRO A 389 -21.77 -5.46 -20.41
C PRO A 389 -21.64 -4.77 -21.78
N GLU A 390 -22.78 -4.61 -22.45
CA GLU A 390 -22.85 -3.91 -23.77
C GLU A 390 -22.49 -2.42 -23.72
N SER A 391 -22.55 -1.80 -22.53
CA SER A 391 -22.10 -0.43 -22.29
C SER A 391 -20.60 -0.24 -22.51
N ILE A 392 -19.80 -1.30 -22.37
CA ILE A 392 -18.36 -1.28 -22.60
C ILE A 392 -18.08 -1.51 -24.09
N THR A 393 -17.66 -0.48 -24.82
CA THR A 393 -17.30 -0.55 -26.24
C THR A 393 -15.79 -0.62 -26.50
N ALA A 394 -14.99 -0.44 -25.45
CA ALA A 394 -13.54 -0.60 -25.47
C ALA A 394 -13.08 -1.37 -24.24
N ILE A 395 -12.26 -2.41 -24.41
CA ILE A 395 -11.59 -3.09 -23.30
C ILE A 395 -10.30 -2.32 -23.02
N PRO A 396 -10.11 -1.76 -21.81
CA PRO A 396 -8.93 -0.98 -21.46
C PRO A 396 -7.62 -1.80 -21.49
N ASP A 397 -6.51 -1.09 -21.46
CA ASP A 397 -5.17 -1.66 -21.40
C ASP A 397 -5.04 -2.67 -20.24
N GLU A 398 -4.32 -3.75 -20.49
CA GLU A 398 -3.94 -4.77 -19.50
C GLU A 398 -5.12 -5.43 -18.75
N THR A 399 -6.37 -5.23 -19.16
CA THR A 399 -7.56 -5.69 -18.40
C THR A 399 -7.50 -7.17 -18.02
N PHE A 400 -7.04 -8.04 -18.91
CA PHE A 400 -6.88 -9.49 -18.69
C PHE A 400 -5.43 -9.96 -18.86
N LEU A 401 -4.45 -9.06 -18.78
CA LEU A 401 -3.04 -9.42 -18.90
C LEU A 401 -2.71 -10.60 -17.99
N ALA A 402 -2.03 -11.63 -18.54
CA ALA A 402 -1.61 -12.84 -17.83
C ALA A 402 -2.75 -13.68 -17.19
N CYS A 403 -3.99 -13.55 -17.65
CA CYS A 403 -5.07 -14.45 -17.26
C CYS A 403 -4.90 -15.82 -17.97
N HIS A 404 -3.92 -16.62 -17.53
CA HIS A 404 -3.48 -17.83 -18.23
C HIS A 404 -4.58 -18.88 -18.45
N LYS A 405 -5.61 -18.91 -17.59
CA LYS A 405 -6.73 -19.86 -17.67
C LYS A 405 -7.95 -19.31 -18.36
N LEU A 406 -7.96 -18.05 -18.78
CA LEU A 406 -9.10 -17.41 -19.42
C LEU A 406 -9.39 -18.08 -20.76
N LYS A 407 -10.56 -18.73 -20.83
CA LYS A 407 -11.00 -19.48 -22.03
C LYS A 407 -11.95 -18.66 -22.88
N MET A 408 -12.78 -17.83 -22.23
CA MET A 408 -13.87 -17.13 -22.88
C MET A 408 -14.10 -15.76 -22.27
N VAL A 409 -14.31 -14.77 -23.12
CA VAL A 409 -14.80 -13.45 -22.74
C VAL A 409 -16.04 -13.17 -23.55
N HIS A 410 -17.16 -13.06 -22.86
CA HIS A 410 -18.44 -12.69 -23.48
C HIS A 410 -18.47 -11.17 -23.60
N VAL A 411 -18.51 -10.72 -24.84
CA VAL A 411 -18.52 -9.30 -25.19
C VAL A 411 -19.51 -9.03 -26.31
N SER A 412 -20.17 -7.88 -26.29
CA SER A 412 -21.04 -7.43 -27.36
C SER A 412 -20.63 -6.00 -27.75
N GLY A 413 -20.41 -5.78 -29.06
CA GLY A 413 -20.16 -4.43 -29.58
C GLY A 413 -18.76 -3.85 -29.27
N ILE A 414 -17.81 -4.64 -28.80
CA ILE A 414 -16.43 -4.17 -28.58
C ILE A 414 -15.80 -3.73 -29.89
N SER A 415 -15.35 -2.48 -29.92
CA SER A 415 -14.68 -1.89 -31.10
C SER A 415 -13.19 -1.65 -30.91
N THR A 416 -12.71 -1.58 -29.68
CA THR A 416 -11.29 -1.34 -29.36
C THR A 416 -10.82 -2.32 -28.30
N VAL A 417 -9.65 -2.90 -28.50
CA VAL A 417 -8.92 -3.70 -27.51
C VAL A 417 -7.61 -2.97 -27.19
N GLY A 418 -7.42 -2.61 -25.93
CA GLY A 418 -6.31 -1.83 -25.44
C GLY A 418 -4.97 -2.56 -25.46
N ASP A 419 -3.94 -1.85 -25.04
CA ASP A 419 -2.56 -2.34 -24.99
C ASP A 419 -2.45 -3.54 -24.04
N ARG A 420 -1.81 -4.64 -24.50
CA ARG A 420 -1.60 -5.88 -23.74
C ARG A 420 -2.85 -6.47 -23.08
N THR A 421 -4.04 -6.17 -23.57
CA THR A 421 -5.30 -6.57 -22.92
C THR A 421 -5.37 -8.07 -22.66
N PHE A 422 -5.02 -8.91 -23.62
CA PHE A 422 -5.00 -10.38 -23.51
C PHE A 422 -3.59 -10.98 -23.56
N TYR A 423 -2.56 -10.17 -23.33
CA TYR A 423 -1.19 -10.66 -23.33
C TYR A 423 -1.03 -11.83 -22.34
N HIS A 424 -0.43 -12.94 -22.79
CA HIS A 424 -0.30 -14.21 -22.06
C HIS A 424 -1.61 -14.95 -21.70
N CYS A 425 -2.74 -14.64 -22.33
CA CYS A 425 -3.98 -15.42 -22.15
C CYS A 425 -3.92 -16.73 -22.95
N LYS A 426 -3.09 -17.67 -22.55
CA LYS A 426 -2.76 -18.90 -23.30
C LYS A 426 -3.95 -19.83 -23.51
N ALA A 427 -4.97 -19.80 -22.66
CA ALA A 427 -6.17 -20.62 -22.78
C ALA A 427 -7.25 -20.00 -23.68
N LEU A 428 -7.13 -18.72 -24.08
CA LEU A 428 -8.08 -18.01 -24.92
C LEU A 428 -7.91 -18.46 -26.38
N LYS A 429 -8.85 -19.27 -26.87
CA LYS A 429 -8.78 -19.89 -28.22
C LYS A 429 -9.69 -19.24 -29.25
N VAL A 430 -10.72 -18.55 -28.79
CA VAL A 430 -11.73 -17.93 -29.65
C VAL A 430 -12.03 -16.53 -29.17
N PHE A 431 -12.11 -15.59 -30.11
CA PHE A 431 -12.57 -14.22 -29.87
C PHE A 431 -13.29 -13.71 -31.12
N ASP A 432 -14.35 -12.92 -30.95
CA ASP A 432 -15.07 -12.31 -32.08
C ASP A 432 -14.42 -11.00 -32.51
N PHE A 433 -13.71 -11.02 -33.64
CA PHE A 433 -13.05 -9.84 -34.24
C PHE A 433 -13.98 -9.04 -35.17
N SER A 434 -15.24 -9.46 -35.38
CA SER A 434 -16.13 -8.88 -36.42
C SER A 434 -16.46 -7.40 -36.21
N GLN A 435 -16.47 -6.94 -34.94
CA GLN A 435 -16.78 -5.55 -34.58
C GLN A 435 -15.55 -4.68 -34.34
N ILE A 436 -14.35 -5.28 -34.33
CA ILE A 436 -13.11 -4.61 -33.97
C ILE A 436 -12.75 -3.54 -35.01
N LYS A 437 -12.49 -2.33 -34.52
CA LYS A 437 -11.95 -1.19 -35.29
C LYS A 437 -10.47 -0.96 -35.00
N ARG A 438 -10.02 -1.24 -33.79
CA ARG A 438 -8.66 -0.98 -33.33
C ARG A 438 -8.16 -2.08 -32.42
N LEU A 439 -6.97 -2.60 -32.72
CA LEU A 439 -6.17 -3.40 -31.82
C LEU A 439 -4.91 -2.61 -31.45
N GLU A 440 -4.71 -2.40 -30.16
CA GLU A 440 -3.51 -1.72 -29.68
C GLU A 440 -2.34 -2.71 -29.53
N ASN A 441 -1.17 -2.22 -29.11
CA ASN A 441 0.07 -2.98 -29.08
C ASN A 441 -0.05 -4.23 -28.20
N MET A 442 0.45 -5.38 -28.69
CA MET A 442 0.44 -6.68 -27.99
C MET A 442 -0.95 -7.15 -27.50
N ALA A 443 -2.05 -6.63 -28.07
CA ALA A 443 -3.40 -6.87 -27.56
C ALA A 443 -3.74 -8.36 -27.40
N PHE A 444 -3.29 -9.23 -28.28
CA PHE A 444 -3.47 -10.69 -28.26
C PHE A 444 -2.15 -11.47 -28.28
N ALA A 445 -1.01 -10.83 -28.00
CA ALA A 445 0.27 -11.54 -28.02
C ALA A 445 0.29 -12.70 -27.01
N GLU A 446 0.93 -13.80 -27.36
CA GLU A 446 1.01 -15.05 -26.59
C GLU A 446 -0.35 -15.65 -26.18
N THR A 447 -1.38 -15.45 -26.99
CA THR A 447 -2.67 -16.12 -26.79
C THR A 447 -2.76 -17.47 -27.49
N GLY A 448 -3.77 -18.28 -27.11
CA GLY A 448 -4.10 -19.53 -27.78
C GLY A 448 -5.07 -19.39 -28.97
N ILE A 449 -5.30 -18.19 -29.50
CA ILE A 449 -6.22 -17.93 -30.61
C ILE A 449 -5.85 -18.78 -31.82
N HIS A 450 -6.85 -19.48 -32.41
CA HIS A 450 -6.65 -20.30 -33.60
C HIS A 450 -6.94 -19.56 -34.91
N GLU A 451 -7.88 -18.63 -34.88
CA GLU A 451 -8.35 -17.90 -36.06
C GLU A 451 -8.68 -16.45 -35.71
N ALA A 452 -8.34 -15.52 -36.63
CA ALA A 452 -8.70 -14.11 -36.55
C ALA A 452 -9.32 -13.64 -37.87
N VAL A 453 -10.66 -13.48 -37.88
CA VAL A 453 -11.41 -13.01 -39.05
C VAL A 453 -11.93 -11.60 -38.78
N PHE A 454 -11.44 -10.64 -39.54
CA PHE A 454 -11.79 -9.23 -39.43
C PHE A 454 -12.80 -8.78 -40.46
N SER A 455 -13.64 -7.83 -40.10
CA SER A 455 -14.56 -7.16 -41.02
C SER A 455 -13.94 -5.87 -41.59
N ASN A 456 -14.70 -5.20 -42.46
CA ASN A 456 -14.34 -3.89 -43.02
C ASN A 456 -14.29 -2.76 -41.99
N LYS A 457 -14.56 -3.07 -40.72
CA LYS A 457 -14.50 -2.09 -39.59
C LYS A 457 -13.07 -1.85 -39.12
N LEU A 458 -12.14 -2.82 -39.30
CA LEU A 458 -10.76 -2.68 -38.86
C LEU A 458 -10.07 -1.52 -39.58
N THR A 459 -9.60 -0.55 -38.79
CA THR A 459 -8.91 0.65 -39.26
C THR A 459 -7.49 0.76 -38.77
N LYS A 460 -7.19 0.10 -37.65
CA LYS A 460 -5.89 0.20 -36.98
C LYS A 460 -5.50 -1.13 -36.36
N LEU A 461 -4.34 -1.61 -36.74
CA LEU A 461 -3.63 -2.73 -36.13
C LEU A 461 -2.29 -2.20 -35.67
N GLN A 462 -1.92 -2.45 -34.40
CA GLN A 462 -0.67 -1.96 -33.82
C GLN A 462 0.40 -3.06 -33.78
N PRO A 463 1.67 -2.70 -33.56
CA PRO A 463 2.78 -3.65 -33.48
C PRO A 463 2.52 -4.80 -32.51
N SER A 464 3.08 -5.97 -32.83
CA SER A 464 3.06 -7.17 -31.98
C SER A 464 1.68 -7.67 -31.59
N SER A 465 0.58 -7.21 -32.22
CA SER A 465 -0.80 -7.51 -31.80
C SER A 465 -1.08 -9.00 -31.64
N PHE A 466 -0.43 -9.89 -32.38
CA PHE A 466 -0.53 -11.35 -32.32
C PHE A 466 0.83 -12.04 -32.21
N CYS A 467 1.88 -11.34 -31.77
CA CYS A 467 3.21 -11.91 -31.58
C CYS A 467 3.13 -13.16 -30.69
N ASP A 468 3.91 -14.20 -31.04
CA ASP A 468 3.96 -15.49 -30.30
C ASP A 468 2.61 -16.23 -30.15
N CYS A 469 1.63 -15.97 -31.02
CA CYS A 469 0.40 -16.76 -31.09
C CYS A 469 0.67 -18.11 -31.79
N LYS A 470 1.28 -19.05 -31.06
CA LYS A 470 1.78 -20.33 -31.62
C LYS A 470 0.70 -21.24 -32.16
N ASP A 471 -0.55 -21.05 -31.73
CA ASP A 471 -1.70 -21.83 -32.18
C ASP A 471 -2.51 -21.16 -33.28
N LEU A 472 -2.20 -19.93 -33.68
CA LEU A 472 -2.88 -19.18 -34.73
C LEU A 472 -2.59 -19.84 -36.11
N GLN A 473 -3.65 -20.22 -36.80
CA GLN A 473 -3.59 -20.93 -38.08
C GLN A 473 -4.06 -20.06 -39.25
N THR A 474 -5.09 -19.27 -39.03
CA THR A 474 -5.74 -18.46 -40.06
C THR A 474 -5.92 -17.02 -39.62
N VAL A 475 -5.58 -16.09 -40.51
CA VAL A 475 -5.90 -14.66 -40.38
C VAL A 475 -6.57 -14.19 -41.68
N ASP A 476 -7.81 -13.72 -41.56
CA ASP A 476 -8.54 -13.16 -42.73
C ASP A 476 -8.79 -11.66 -42.51
N MET A 477 -8.06 -10.85 -43.26
CA MET A 477 -8.17 -9.39 -43.33
C MET A 477 -8.68 -8.92 -44.68
N SER A 478 -9.14 -9.82 -45.55
CA SER A 478 -9.51 -9.50 -46.95
C SER A 478 -10.56 -8.40 -47.08
N ALA A 479 -11.45 -8.27 -46.05
CA ALA A 479 -12.47 -7.22 -46.00
C ALA A 479 -11.96 -5.86 -45.51
N CYS A 480 -10.70 -5.76 -45.01
CA CYS A 480 -10.19 -4.59 -44.28
C CYS A 480 -9.68 -3.47 -45.19
N ASN A 481 -10.54 -2.90 -46.04
CA ASN A 481 -10.17 -1.93 -47.08
C ASN A 481 -9.52 -0.63 -46.58
N LYS A 482 -9.52 -0.38 -45.26
CA LYS A 482 -8.87 0.80 -44.64
C LYS A 482 -7.48 0.51 -44.10
N LEU A 483 -7.10 -0.76 -44.01
CA LEU A 483 -5.80 -1.18 -43.47
C LEU A 483 -4.75 -1.17 -44.59
N LYS A 484 -3.81 -0.23 -44.51
CA LYS A 484 -2.73 -0.09 -45.52
C LYS A 484 -1.40 -0.70 -45.06
N THR A 485 -1.25 -0.98 -43.79
CA THR A 485 0.03 -1.43 -43.21
C THR A 485 -0.22 -2.62 -42.32
N ILE A 486 0.57 -3.68 -42.45
CA ILE A 486 0.76 -4.71 -41.44
C ILE A 486 1.92 -4.24 -40.55
N PRO A 487 1.71 -3.96 -39.28
CA PRO A 487 2.72 -3.34 -38.42
C PRO A 487 3.84 -4.32 -38.04
N SER A 488 4.93 -3.76 -37.49
CA SER A 488 6.11 -4.53 -37.11
C SER A 488 5.76 -5.60 -36.08
N TYR A 489 6.37 -6.78 -36.19
CA TYR A 489 6.25 -7.93 -35.28
C TYR A 489 4.82 -8.44 -35.08
N CYS A 490 3.88 -8.07 -35.96
CA CYS A 490 2.44 -8.33 -35.75
C CYS A 490 2.12 -9.81 -35.60
N PHE A 491 2.74 -10.67 -36.39
CA PHE A 491 2.58 -12.13 -36.40
C PHE A 491 3.91 -12.86 -36.19
N GLU A 492 4.88 -12.18 -35.60
CA GLU A 492 6.17 -12.77 -35.23
C GLU A 492 5.96 -14.07 -34.44
N SER A 493 6.71 -15.13 -34.78
CA SER A 493 6.67 -16.43 -34.12
C SER A 493 5.30 -17.15 -34.09
N CYS A 494 4.38 -16.80 -34.97
CA CYS A 494 3.12 -17.54 -35.18
C CYS A 494 3.39 -18.83 -35.98
N SER A 495 4.01 -19.82 -35.35
CA SER A 495 4.60 -21.00 -36.04
C SER A 495 3.62 -21.93 -36.76
N LYS A 496 2.30 -21.85 -36.42
CA LYS A 496 1.24 -22.61 -37.11
C LYS A 496 0.45 -21.76 -38.11
N LEU A 497 0.80 -20.48 -38.28
CA LEU A 497 0.12 -19.59 -39.24
C LEU A 497 0.51 -19.97 -40.67
N THR A 498 -0.47 -20.42 -41.44
CA THR A 498 -0.27 -20.86 -42.83
C THR A 498 -1.19 -20.14 -43.81
N ASN A 499 -2.33 -19.63 -43.33
CA ASN A 499 -3.35 -19.02 -44.17
C ASN A 499 -3.57 -17.55 -43.74
N VAL A 500 -3.00 -16.63 -44.55
CA VAL A 500 -3.20 -15.18 -44.34
C VAL A 500 -3.81 -14.58 -45.59
N LYS A 501 -5.02 -14.02 -45.45
CA LYS A 501 -5.65 -13.25 -46.53
C LYS A 501 -5.50 -11.75 -46.23
N PHE A 502 -4.73 -11.10 -47.10
CA PHE A 502 -4.47 -9.66 -47.00
C PHE A 502 -5.58 -8.82 -47.64
N PRO A 503 -5.79 -7.57 -47.17
CA PRO A 503 -6.56 -6.59 -47.94
C PRO A 503 -5.88 -6.27 -49.25
N SER A 504 -6.67 -6.00 -50.30
CA SER A 504 -6.17 -5.66 -51.63
C SER A 504 -5.34 -4.37 -51.70
N ASN A 505 -5.41 -3.53 -50.70
CA ASN A 505 -4.77 -2.21 -50.62
C ASN A 505 -3.62 -2.14 -49.59
N VAL A 506 -3.14 -3.27 -49.06
CA VAL A 506 -1.93 -3.28 -48.26
C VAL A 506 -0.73 -2.87 -49.10
N CYS A 507 -0.04 -1.83 -48.63
CA CYS A 507 1.13 -1.31 -49.33
C CYS A 507 2.40 -1.29 -48.47
N LYS A 508 2.34 -1.82 -47.25
CA LYS A 508 3.51 -1.87 -46.34
C LYS A 508 3.44 -3.06 -45.39
N PHE A 509 4.57 -3.78 -45.31
CA PHE A 509 4.88 -4.75 -44.26
C PHE A 509 6.00 -4.19 -43.39
N GLY A 510 5.74 -4.02 -42.08
CA GLY A 510 6.71 -3.51 -41.11
C GLY A 510 7.68 -4.57 -40.61
N ASP A 511 8.74 -4.14 -39.95
CA ASP A 511 9.87 -4.97 -39.51
C ASP A 511 9.40 -6.25 -38.81
N GLY A 512 9.95 -7.41 -39.23
CA GLY A 512 9.74 -8.70 -38.60
C GLY A 512 8.28 -9.16 -38.53
N CYS A 513 7.36 -8.58 -39.28
CA CYS A 513 5.92 -8.81 -39.04
C CYS A 513 5.47 -10.25 -39.28
N PHE A 514 6.25 -11.09 -40.00
CA PHE A 514 6.03 -12.52 -40.23
C PHE A 514 7.25 -13.37 -39.85
N ASP A 515 8.15 -12.89 -39.06
CA ASP A 515 9.29 -13.68 -38.60
C ASP A 515 8.87 -15.08 -38.14
N SER A 516 9.57 -16.12 -38.68
CA SER A 516 9.34 -17.54 -38.32
C SER A 516 7.93 -18.09 -38.64
N VAL A 517 7.20 -17.49 -39.58
CA VAL A 517 5.88 -17.93 -40.05
C VAL A 517 6.04 -18.90 -41.24
N LYS A 518 4.98 -19.64 -41.61
CA LYS A 518 4.94 -20.50 -42.78
C LYS A 518 3.84 -20.06 -43.74
N PHE A 519 4.14 -19.96 -45.03
CA PHE A 519 3.15 -19.68 -46.06
C PHE A 519 3.12 -20.80 -47.12
N ASP A 520 1.92 -21.25 -47.47
CA ASP A 520 1.78 -22.10 -48.67
C ASP A 520 1.99 -21.27 -49.92
N ARG A 521 1.34 -20.13 -50.01
CA ARG A 521 1.52 -19.18 -51.08
C ARG A 521 1.48 -17.75 -50.58
N LEU A 522 2.43 -16.94 -51.00
CA LEU A 522 2.48 -15.51 -50.71
C LEU A 522 2.57 -14.71 -52.00
N VAL A 523 1.63 -13.77 -52.18
CA VAL A 523 1.61 -12.87 -53.36
C VAL A 523 1.91 -11.46 -52.88
N ILE A 524 2.97 -10.86 -53.43
CA ILE A 524 3.36 -9.47 -53.16
C ILE A 524 2.79 -8.59 -54.28
N THR A 525 1.88 -7.70 -53.94
CA THR A 525 1.25 -6.78 -54.90
C THR A 525 2.19 -5.66 -55.30
N ALA A 526 2.02 -5.09 -56.48
CA ALA A 526 2.78 -3.94 -56.97
C ALA A 526 2.69 -2.76 -55.97
N GLY A 527 3.78 -2.02 -55.80
CA GLY A 527 3.85 -0.88 -54.86
C GLY A 527 3.98 -1.22 -53.37
N THR A 528 4.17 -2.49 -53.04
CA THR A 528 4.37 -2.92 -51.65
C THR A 528 5.76 -2.55 -51.14
N ARG A 529 5.85 -1.96 -49.97
CA ARG A 529 7.09 -1.76 -49.24
C ARG A 529 7.28 -2.89 -48.21
N ILE A 530 8.42 -3.57 -48.27
CA ILE A 530 8.83 -4.67 -47.39
C ILE A 530 10.02 -4.18 -46.60
N ASP A 531 9.81 -3.96 -45.28
CA ASP A 531 10.83 -3.43 -44.36
C ASP A 531 11.80 -4.55 -43.89
N TYR A 532 12.64 -4.24 -42.94
CA TYR A 532 13.70 -5.07 -42.37
C TYR A 532 13.14 -6.39 -41.78
N HIS A 533 13.76 -7.54 -42.09
CA HIS A 533 13.42 -8.86 -41.55
C HIS A 533 11.94 -9.29 -41.65
N VAL A 534 11.15 -8.71 -42.53
CA VAL A 534 9.71 -9.04 -42.67
C VAL A 534 9.48 -10.54 -42.75
N PHE A 535 10.32 -11.25 -43.52
CA PHE A 535 10.25 -12.69 -43.75
C PHE A 535 11.49 -13.43 -43.20
N TYR A 536 12.04 -12.98 -42.10
CA TYR A 536 13.18 -13.62 -41.45
C TYR A 536 12.82 -15.06 -41.03
N LYS A 537 13.65 -16.04 -41.46
CA LYS A 537 13.44 -17.48 -41.24
C LYS A 537 12.05 -18.02 -41.60
N VAL A 538 11.34 -17.37 -42.49
CA VAL A 538 10.03 -17.79 -43.00
C VAL A 538 10.20 -18.99 -43.94
N SER A 539 9.21 -19.89 -43.97
CA SER A 539 9.11 -20.92 -45.00
C SER A 539 7.95 -20.59 -45.95
N ILE A 540 8.22 -20.41 -47.23
CA ILE A 540 7.23 -20.07 -48.27
C ILE A 540 7.28 -21.13 -49.36
N ASN A 541 6.19 -21.88 -49.60
CA ASN A 541 6.18 -22.86 -50.65
C ASN A 541 6.18 -22.19 -52.04
N GLU A 542 5.38 -21.13 -52.20
CA GLU A 542 5.35 -20.34 -53.46
C GLU A 542 5.32 -18.85 -53.13
N LEU A 543 6.32 -18.09 -53.59
CA LEU A 543 6.40 -16.63 -53.53
C LEU A 543 6.25 -16.02 -54.91
N GLU A 544 5.26 -15.14 -55.08
CA GLU A 544 4.96 -14.47 -56.33
C GLU A 544 4.99 -12.95 -56.16
N PHE A 545 5.72 -12.26 -57.01
CA PHE A 545 5.70 -10.81 -57.16
C PHE A 545 4.86 -10.42 -58.35
N ILE A 546 3.85 -9.57 -58.12
CA ILE A 546 3.04 -8.99 -59.20
C ILE A 546 3.84 -7.89 -59.90
N ASP A 547 3.77 -7.84 -61.19
CA ASP A 547 4.46 -6.85 -62.05
C ASP A 547 4.15 -5.40 -61.63
N ASP A 548 5.22 -4.58 -61.51
CA ASP A 548 5.17 -3.17 -61.10
C ASP A 548 5.77 -2.24 -62.16
N THR A 549 5.43 -2.45 -63.42
CA THR A 549 5.91 -1.64 -64.55
C THR A 549 5.47 -0.19 -64.51
N ASP A 550 4.43 0.15 -63.72
CA ASP A 550 4.01 1.53 -63.48
C ASP A 550 5.11 2.31 -62.73
N GLU A 551 5.57 3.43 -63.33
CA GLU A 551 6.63 4.29 -62.79
C GLU A 551 6.32 4.86 -61.41
N PHE A 552 5.03 5.00 -61.08
CA PHE A 552 4.55 5.60 -59.83
C PHE A 552 4.24 4.58 -58.73
N VAL A 553 4.23 3.26 -59.03
CA VAL A 553 3.83 2.18 -58.13
C VAL A 553 4.92 1.13 -58.01
N LYS A 554 6.07 1.53 -57.49
CA LYS A 554 7.24 0.65 -57.35
C LYS A 554 7.25 -0.11 -56.03
N THR A 555 7.45 -1.42 -56.10
CA THR A 555 7.73 -2.26 -54.92
C THR A 555 9.13 -1.94 -54.40
N VAL A 556 9.27 -1.88 -53.09
CA VAL A 556 10.53 -1.63 -52.36
C VAL A 556 10.79 -2.78 -51.40
N VAL A 557 11.97 -3.40 -51.48
CA VAL A 557 12.35 -4.54 -50.63
C VAL A 557 13.66 -4.21 -49.91
N ASP A 558 13.64 -4.30 -48.56
CA ASP A 558 14.85 -4.18 -47.75
C ASP A 558 15.81 -5.35 -48.05
N ILE A 559 17.11 -5.09 -48.03
CA ILE A 559 18.15 -6.08 -48.37
C ILE A 559 18.12 -7.30 -47.41
N LEU A 560 17.68 -7.15 -46.19
CA LEU A 560 17.58 -8.20 -45.17
C LEU A 560 16.15 -8.75 -45.01
N ALA A 561 15.21 -8.32 -45.83
CA ALA A 561 13.79 -8.72 -45.76
C ALA A 561 13.58 -10.24 -45.74
N PHE A 562 14.38 -11.00 -46.51
CA PHE A 562 14.29 -12.46 -46.67
C PHE A 562 15.45 -13.22 -46.00
N GLU A 563 16.17 -12.63 -45.06
CA GLU A 563 17.32 -13.29 -44.44
C GLU A 563 16.94 -14.63 -43.81
N GLY A 564 17.57 -15.72 -44.25
CA GLY A 564 17.29 -17.07 -43.76
C GLY A 564 15.93 -17.64 -44.16
N ALA A 565 15.17 -16.98 -45.02
CA ALA A 565 13.92 -17.50 -45.57
C ALA A 565 14.17 -18.72 -46.46
N LYS A 566 13.22 -19.67 -46.47
CA LYS A 566 13.20 -20.83 -47.36
C LYS A 566 12.06 -20.66 -48.34
N VAL A 567 12.35 -20.58 -49.65
CA VAL A 567 11.34 -20.42 -50.70
C VAL A 567 11.40 -21.61 -51.67
N GLY A 568 10.29 -22.37 -51.75
CA GLY A 568 10.21 -23.53 -52.65
C GLY A 568 10.16 -23.13 -54.14
N ARG A 569 9.34 -22.13 -54.46
CA ARG A 569 9.17 -21.60 -55.82
C ARG A 569 9.08 -20.09 -55.77
N LEU A 570 9.91 -19.41 -56.57
CA LEU A 570 9.90 -17.95 -56.75
C LEU A 570 9.39 -17.60 -58.15
N ILE A 571 8.36 -16.77 -58.22
CA ILE A 571 7.79 -16.21 -59.44
C ILE A 571 7.98 -14.69 -59.37
N ILE A 572 8.86 -14.16 -60.24
CA ILE A 572 9.21 -12.74 -60.20
C ILE A 572 9.51 -12.25 -61.62
N PRO A 573 9.01 -11.08 -62.08
CA PRO A 573 9.38 -10.46 -63.35
C PRO A 573 10.88 -10.12 -63.44
N ASP A 574 11.50 -10.27 -64.58
CA ASP A 574 12.95 -10.09 -64.76
C ASP A 574 13.47 -8.74 -64.27
N HIS A 575 12.78 -7.64 -64.61
CA HIS A 575 13.17 -6.29 -64.15
C HIS A 575 13.10 -6.10 -62.64
N MET A 576 12.24 -6.82 -61.93
CA MET A 576 12.15 -6.83 -60.45
C MET A 576 13.24 -7.73 -59.87
N TYR A 577 13.57 -8.84 -60.50
CA TYR A 577 14.65 -9.73 -60.04
C TYR A 577 15.98 -8.99 -59.98
N ASP A 578 16.37 -8.26 -61.05
CA ASP A 578 17.59 -7.46 -61.04
C ASP A 578 17.63 -6.38 -59.97
N ARG A 579 16.47 -5.80 -59.66
CA ARG A 579 16.32 -4.77 -58.63
C ARG A 579 16.43 -5.33 -57.21
N PHE A 580 15.99 -6.58 -56.96
CA PHE A 580 15.95 -7.21 -55.65
C PHE A 580 16.96 -8.33 -55.45
N LYS A 581 17.90 -8.54 -56.37
CA LYS A 581 18.86 -9.66 -56.35
C LYS A 581 19.61 -9.81 -55.03
N ASP A 582 20.00 -8.70 -54.38
CA ASP A 582 20.72 -8.72 -53.10
C ASP A 582 19.84 -9.23 -51.95
N ALA A 583 18.55 -8.88 -51.92
CA ALA A 583 17.59 -9.39 -50.95
C ALA A 583 17.24 -10.87 -51.26
N ILE A 584 17.04 -11.22 -52.53
CA ILE A 584 16.74 -12.59 -52.99
C ILE A 584 17.90 -13.53 -52.70
N SER A 585 19.17 -13.08 -52.86
CA SER A 585 20.36 -13.89 -52.53
C SER A 585 20.44 -14.36 -51.09
N ARG A 586 19.65 -13.77 -50.19
CA ARG A 586 19.54 -14.15 -48.75
C ARG A 586 18.56 -15.30 -48.51
N ILE A 587 17.80 -15.71 -49.53
CA ILE A 587 16.91 -16.88 -49.49
C ILE A 587 17.78 -18.14 -49.46
N GLN A 588 17.47 -19.07 -48.57
CA GLN A 588 18.13 -20.36 -48.39
C GLN A 588 17.52 -21.46 -49.29
#